data_5108b628b1344d9965e2f296a5270c63
#
_entry.id   5108b628b1344d9965e2f296a5270c63
#
_cell.length_a   1.000
_cell.length_b   1.000
_cell.length_c   1.000
_cell.angle_alpha   90.00
_cell.angle_beta   90.00
_cell.angle_gamma   90.00
#
_symmetry.space_group_name_H-M   'P 1'
#
loop_
_entity.id
_entity.type
_entity.pdbx_description
1 polymer ?
#
loop_
_entity_poly.entity_id
_entity_poly.type
_entity_poly.pdbx_seq_one_letter_code
_entity_poly.pdbx_strand_id
1 'polypeptide(L)'
;GCDGNSYELTAKVENATGASYEWSTAGGSFTQGSTPETIILKMGGNYTVKVSTADGCSTTESISVTSVACLIQKGISPNNDDKNDYFDLSTLNVKYLSIFNRYGKRVYDKSNYSNEWYGTTNDGTKLPDGTYYYVIERDGQESVTGWIYVIHEN
;
A
#
# COMPACT_ATOMS: atom_id res chain seq x y z
N GLY A 1 -6.44 -0.38 1.61
CA GLY A 1 -5.14 0.20 1.26
C GLY A 1 -4.91 1.57 1.86
N CYS A 2 -3.77 2.18 1.56
CA CYS A 2 -3.43 3.49 2.09
C CYS A 2 -4.11 4.63 1.32
N ASP A 3 -4.73 5.53 2.08
CA ASP A 3 -5.16 6.85 1.61
C ASP A 3 -4.43 7.92 2.42
N GLY A 4 -3.52 8.65 1.77
CA GLY A 4 -2.57 9.52 2.46
C GLY A 4 -1.71 8.74 3.47
N ASN A 5 -1.79 9.11 4.74
CA ASN A 5 -1.06 8.47 5.83
C ASN A 5 -1.89 7.46 6.63
N SER A 6 -3.09 7.13 6.16
CA SER A 6 -4.02 6.24 6.84
C SER A 6 -4.29 4.99 6.02
N TYR A 7 -4.33 3.83 6.67
CA TYR A 7 -4.74 2.59 6.03
C TYR A 7 -6.26 2.42 6.20
N GLU A 8 -6.98 2.34 5.10
CA GLU A 8 -8.44 2.25 5.10
C GLU A 8 -8.92 0.89 4.58
N LEU A 9 -9.99 0.37 5.19
CA LEU A 9 -10.81 -0.71 4.67
C LEU A 9 -12.18 -0.17 4.35
N THR A 10 -12.67 -0.46 3.14
CA THR A 10 -14.01 -0.09 2.69
C THR A 10 -14.78 -1.33 2.25
N ALA A 11 -15.95 -1.52 2.82
CA ALA A 11 -16.89 -2.55 2.36
C ALA A 11 -17.63 -2.06 1.12
N LYS A 12 -17.46 -2.78 0.01
CA LYS A 12 -18.18 -2.50 -1.25
C LYS A 12 -19.32 -3.49 -1.41
N VAL A 13 -20.53 -2.99 -1.44
CA VAL A 13 -21.75 -3.79 -1.60
C VAL A 13 -22.54 -3.26 -2.80
N GLU A 14 -22.88 -4.14 -3.73
CA GLU A 14 -23.77 -3.79 -4.83
C GLU A 14 -25.19 -3.62 -4.30
N ASN A 15 -25.89 -2.58 -4.75
CA ASN A 15 -27.28 -2.26 -4.36
C ASN A 15 -27.48 -2.02 -2.84
N ALA A 16 -26.55 -1.34 -2.21
CA ALA A 16 -26.49 -1.12 -0.76
C ALA A 16 -27.40 -0.03 -0.20
N THR A 17 -28.51 0.31 -0.89
CA THR A 17 -29.43 1.35 -0.41
C THR A 17 -29.98 0.98 0.98
N GLY A 18 -29.68 1.84 1.99
CA GLY A 18 -30.13 1.61 3.36
C GLY A 18 -29.37 0.49 4.11
N ALA A 19 -28.18 0.09 3.62
CA ALA A 19 -27.35 -0.89 4.31
C ALA A 19 -26.75 -0.33 5.61
N SER A 20 -26.63 -1.18 6.61
CA SER A 20 -25.87 -0.92 7.83
C SER A 20 -24.60 -1.78 7.88
N TYR A 21 -23.58 -1.26 8.51
CA TYR A 21 -22.25 -1.88 8.59
C TYR A 21 -21.82 -2.04 10.05
N GLU A 22 -21.50 -3.25 10.44
CA GLU A 22 -20.95 -3.56 11.76
C GLU A 22 -19.53 -4.11 11.59
N TRP A 23 -18.54 -3.34 12.05
CA TRP A 23 -17.15 -3.70 11.99
C TRP A 23 -16.67 -4.28 13.32
N SER A 24 -15.86 -5.34 13.26
CA SER A 24 -15.20 -5.96 14.39
C SER A 24 -13.78 -6.39 14.04
N THR A 25 -12.95 -6.64 15.04
CA THR A 25 -11.57 -7.09 14.81
C THR A 25 -11.14 -8.11 15.87
N ALA A 26 -10.27 -9.02 15.46
CA ALA A 26 -9.51 -9.90 16.32
C ALA A 26 -8.01 -9.59 16.17
N GLY A 27 -7.39 -9.14 17.26
CA GLY A 27 -5.97 -8.78 17.30
C GLY A 27 -5.61 -7.44 16.65
N GLY A 28 -6.60 -6.71 16.12
CA GLY A 28 -6.40 -5.41 15.49
C GLY A 28 -6.97 -4.24 16.30
N SER A 29 -6.95 -3.05 15.71
CA SER A 29 -7.57 -1.83 16.24
C SER A 29 -7.92 -0.89 15.09
N PHE A 30 -9.07 -0.24 15.18
CA PHE A 30 -9.54 0.68 14.18
C PHE A 30 -10.36 1.85 14.77
N THR A 31 -10.55 2.89 13.98
CA THR A 31 -11.52 3.97 14.21
C THR A 31 -12.47 4.06 13.03
N GLN A 32 -13.65 4.64 13.26
CA GLN A 32 -14.60 4.88 12.18
C GLN A 32 -13.99 5.83 11.14
N GLY A 33 -14.17 5.52 9.86
CA GLY A 33 -13.78 6.38 8.75
C GLY A 33 -14.81 7.47 8.46
N SER A 34 -14.68 8.10 7.30
CA SER A 34 -15.57 9.19 6.87
C SER A 34 -17.01 8.75 6.56
N THR A 35 -17.18 7.48 6.26
CA THR A 35 -18.48 6.88 5.92
C THR A 35 -18.71 5.58 6.70
N PRO A 36 -19.96 5.11 6.89
CA PRO A 36 -20.24 3.88 7.66
C PRO A 36 -19.56 2.63 7.11
N GLU A 37 -19.36 2.55 5.79
CA GLU A 37 -18.70 1.43 5.12
C GLU A 37 -17.17 1.45 5.23
N THR A 38 -16.58 2.52 5.76
CA THR A 38 -15.12 2.70 5.81
C THR A 38 -14.62 2.78 7.25
N ILE A 39 -13.54 2.06 7.55
CA ILE A 39 -12.79 2.15 8.81
C ILE A 39 -11.32 2.47 8.56
N ILE A 40 -10.69 3.15 9.53
CA ILE A 40 -9.26 3.48 9.52
C ILE A 40 -8.55 2.55 10.49
N LEU A 41 -7.63 1.74 9.95
CA LEU A 41 -6.88 0.77 10.75
C LEU A 41 -5.73 1.43 11.52
N LYS A 42 -5.53 1.00 12.76
CA LYS A 42 -4.43 1.46 13.62
C LYS A 42 -3.36 0.39 13.81
N MET A 43 -3.69 -0.88 13.64
CA MET A 43 -2.75 -2.00 13.66
C MET A 43 -3.23 -3.15 12.78
N GLY A 44 -2.30 -4.01 12.40
CA GLY A 44 -2.62 -5.26 11.70
C GLY A 44 -3.51 -6.16 12.54
N GLY A 45 -4.25 -7.03 11.89
CA GLY A 45 -5.18 -7.96 12.55
C GLY A 45 -6.18 -8.53 11.56
N ASN A 46 -7.13 -9.30 12.07
CA ASN A 46 -8.26 -9.79 11.28
C ASN A 46 -9.44 -8.86 11.46
N TYR A 47 -9.99 -8.38 10.38
CA TYR A 47 -11.11 -7.45 10.36
C TYR A 47 -12.31 -8.10 9.70
N THR A 48 -13.46 -7.94 10.32
CA THR A 48 -14.73 -8.52 9.86
C THR A 48 -15.78 -7.43 9.76
N VAL A 49 -16.49 -7.42 8.65
CA VAL A 49 -17.67 -6.56 8.46
C VAL A 49 -18.91 -7.42 8.28
N LYS A 50 -19.96 -7.11 9.01
CA LYS A 50 -21.31 -7.60 8.77
C LYS A 50 -22.12 -6.49 8.13
N VAL A 51 -22.64 -6.75 6.95
CA VAL A 51 -23.50 -5.80 6.21
C VAL A 51 -24.92 -6.33 6.25
N SER A 52 -25.87 -5.49 6.66
CA SER A 52 -27.29 -5.81 6.74
C SER A 52 -28.09 -4.82 5.90
N THR A 53 -29.03 -5.33 5.11
CA THR A 53 -29.95 -4.51 4.31
C THR A 53 -31.24 -4.22 5.07
N ALA A 54 -32.01 -3.24 4.57
CA ALA A 54 -33.32 -2.90 5.16
C ALA A 54 -34.32 -4.07 5.13
N ASP A 55 -34.15 -5.01 4.19
CA ASP A 55 -35.01 -6.21 4.04
C ASP A 55 -34.65 -7.33 5.03
N GLY A 56 -33.66 -7.13 5.91
CA GLY A 56 -33.20 -8.10 6.88
C GLY A 56 -32.20 -9.13 6.39
N CYS A 57 -31.72 -9.03 5.14
CA CYS A 57 -30.62 -9.83 4.64
C CYS A 57 -29.29 -9.34 5.22
N SER A 58 -28.39 -10.27 5.54
CA SER A 58 -27.04 -9.92 5.98
C SER A 58 -25.97 -10.83 5.37
N THR A 59 -24.79 -10.28 5.20
CA THR A 59 -23.59 -11.01 4.80
C THR A 59 -22.43 -10.61 5.70
N THR A 60 -21.44 -11.49 5.84
CA THR A 60 -20.26 -11.25 6.67
C THR A 60 -19.02 -11.61 5.87
N GLU A 61 -18.06 -10.69 5.81
CA GLU A 61 -16.77 -10.87 5.14
C GLU A 61 -15.63 -10.55 6.09
N SER A 62 -14.51 -11.24 5.92
CA SER A 62 -13.32 -11.05 6.76
C SER A 62 -12.07 -10.92 5.90
N ILE A 63 -11.15 -10.07 6.36
CA ILE A 63 -9.85 -9.86 5.73
C ILE A 63 -8.75 -9.81 6.80
N SER A 64 -7.61 -10.41 6.50
CA SER A 64 -6.39 -10.32 7.31
C SER A 64 -5.49 -9.22 6.76
N VAL A 65 -5.11 -8.28 7.62
CA VAL A 65 -4.19 -7.18 7.29
C VAL A 65 -2.94 -7.33 8.15
N THR A 66 -1.80 -7.56 7.50
CA THR A 66 -0.53 -7.80 8.20
C THR A 66 0.19 -6.51 8.59
N SER A 67 0.03 -5.45 7.80
CA SER A 67 0.67 -4.15 8.04
C SER A 67 -0.26 -3.01 7.67
N VAL A 68 -0.23 -1.94 8.45
CA VAL A 68 -0.96 -0.69 8.22
C VAL A 68 -0.02 0.51 8.00
N ALA A 69 1.27 0.25 7.79
CA ALA A 69 2.27 1.29 7.56
C ALA A 69 2.06 1.94 6.18
N CYS A 70 1.65 3.20 6.18
CA CYS A 70 1.46 4.00 4.97
C CYS A 70 2.63 4.95 4.67
N LEU A 71 3.66 4.92 5.49
CA LEU A 71 4.87 5.70 5.26
C LEU A 71 5.74 5.02 4.21
N ILE A 72 6.06 5.76 3.16
CA ILE A 72 6.96 5.28 2.11
C ILE A 72 8.40 5.40 2.60
N GLN A 73 9.19 4.33 2.40
CA GLN A 73 10.62 4.31 2.74
C GLN A 73 11.36 5.47 2.08
N LYS A 74 12.33 6.04 2.80
CA LYS A 74 13.25 7.07 2.28
C LYS A 74 14.59 6.52 1.83
N GLY A 75 14.86 5.24 2.07
CA GLY A 75 16.09 4.59 1.67
C GLY A 75 15.99 3.09 1.60
N ILE A 76 16.81 2.50 0.74
CA ILE A 76 17.07 1.07 0.66
C ILE A 76 18.56 0.81 0.71
N SER A 77 18.93 -0.32 1.31
CA SER A 77 20.32 -0.81 1.42
C SER A 77 20.39 -2.27 1.01
N PRO A 78 20.39 -2.57 -0.30
CA PRO A 78 20.39 -3.94 -0.79
C PRO A 78 21.69 -4.69 -0.49
N ASN A 79 21.76 -5.35 0.66
CA ASN A 79 22.92 -6.10 1.15
C ASN A 79 22.59 -7.55 1.56
N ASN A 80 21.33 -7.98 1.39
CA ASN A 80 20.77 -9.29 1.76
C ASN A 80 20.81 -9.57 3.28
N ASP A 81 20.57 -8.56 4.10
CA ASP A 81 20.42 -8.72 5.55
C ASP A 81 18.94 -8.72 6.02
N ASP A 82 18.02 -8.81 5.06
CA ASP A 82 16.55 -8.77 5.24
C ASP A 82 16.01 -7.44 5.82
N LYS A 83 16.81 -6.36 5.76
CA LYS A 83 16.42 -5.03 6.23
C LYS A 83 16.60 -3.98 5.14
N ASN A 84 15.51 -3.38 4.73
CA ASN A 84 15.52 -2.34 3.69
C ASN A 84 16.23 -2.75 2.39
N ASP A 85 16.24 -4.04 2.07
CA ASP A 85 16.87 -4.54 0.86
C ASP A 85 16.15 -4.13 -0.42
N TYR A 86 14.86 -3.88 -0.32
CA TYR A 86 14.00 -3.53 -1.46
C TYR A 86 13.03 -2.39 -1.09
N PHE A 87 12.46 -1.79 -2.13
CA PHE A 87 11.45 -0.74 -1.97
C PHE A 87 10.08 -1.36 -1.68
N ASP A 88 9.68 -1.36 -0.40
CA ASP A 88 8.42 -1.95 0.06
C ASP A 88 7.26 -0.98 -0.14
N LEU A 89 6.38 -1.32 -1.07
CA LEU A 89 5.14 -0.59 -1.39
C LEU A 89 3.89 -1.47 -1.19
N SER A 90 4.01 -2.52 -0.37
CA SER A 90 2.96 -3.54 -0.19
C SER A 90 1.60 -2.98 0.25
N THR A 91 1.59 -1.83 0.94
CA THR A 91 0.34 -1.20 1.42
C THR A 91 -0.31 -0.24 0.43
N LEU A 92 0.31 0.01 -0.73
CA LEU A 92 -0.13 1.05 -1.67
C LEU A 92 -0.90 0.55 -2.88
N ASN A 93 -1.02 -0.76 -3.10
CA ASN A 93 -1.69 -1.34 -4.27
C ASN A 93 -1.19 -0.74 -5.59
N VAL A 94 0.11 -0.85 -5.82
CA VAL A 94 0.79 -0.21 -6.95
C VAL A 94 0.40 -0.84 -8.27
N LYS A 95 -0.17 -0.06 -9.18
CA LYS A 95 -0.44 -0.45 -10.56
C LYS A 95 0.80 -0.35 -11.43
N TYR A 96 1.53 0.74 -11.30
CA TYR A 96 2.74 0.99 -12.07
C TYR A 96 3.74 1.81 -11.25
N LEU A 97 4.98 1.37 -11.21
CA LEU A 97 6.09 2.07 -10.57
C LEU A 97 7.07 2.53 -11.65
N SER A 98 7.50 3.80 -11.57
CA SER A 98 8.59 4.34 -12.36
C SER A 98 9.64 4.95 -11.45
N ILE A 99 10.91 4.66 -11.69
CA ILE A 99 12.06 5.23 -10.98
C ILE A 99 12.92 6.03 -11.94
N PHE A 100 13.32 7.21 -11.52
CA PHE A 100 14.11 8.16 -12.31
C PHE A 100 15.40 8.54 -11.59
N ASN A 101 16.47 8.78 -12.33
CA ASN A 101 17.68 9.35 -11.77
C ASN A 101 17.56 10.89 -11.62
N ARG A 102 18.57 11.53 -11.04
CA ARG A 102 18.61 13.00 -10.84
C ARG A 102 18.53 13.83 -12.12
N TYR A 103 18.76 13.22 -13.30
CA TYR A 103 18.66 13.87 -14.61
C TYR A 103 17.28 13.70 -15.24
N GLY A 104 16.33 13.06 -14.54
CA GLY A 104 14.99 12.78 -15.04
C GLY A 104 14.91 11.62 -16.01
N LYS A 105 15.98 10.84 -16.18
CA LYS A 105 15.97 9.61 -16.98
C LYS A 105 15.37 8.47 -16.20
N ARG A 106 14.36 7.79 -16.77
CA ARG A 106 13.79 6.58 -16.20
C ARG A 106 14.82 5.46 -16.24
N VAL A 107 15.10 4.87 -15.08
CA VAL A 107 16.09 3.81 -14.89
C VAL A 107 15.47 2.46 -14.56
N TYR A 108 14.22 2.46 -14.05
CA TYR A 108 13.45 1.27 -13.75
C TYR A 108 11.95 1.55 -13.87
N ASP A 109 11.20 0.56 -14.29
CA ASP A 109 9.75 0.58 -14.29
C ASP A 109 9.15 -0.82 -14.15
N LYS A 110 7.97 -0.91 -13.55
CA LYS A 110 7.27 -2.18 -13.34
C LYS A 110 5.76 -2.01 -13.23
N SER A 111 5.04 -2.79 -14.03
CA SER A 111 3.59 -2.97 -13.86
C SER A 111 3.29 -3.98 -12.77
N ASN A 112 2.24 -3.74 -11.98
CA ASN A 112 1.84 -4.58 -10.85
C ASN A 112 3.02 -4.89 -9.92
N TYR A 113 3.70 -3.83 -9.51
CA TYR A 113 4.89 -3.91 -8.66
C TYR A 113 4.61 -4.72 -7.39
N SER A 114 5.48 -5.67 -7.08
CA SER A 114 5.37 -6.59 -5.95
C SER A 114 6.64 -6.64 -5.08
N ASN A 115 7.26 -5.47 -4.85
CA ASN A 115 8.44 -5.31 -3.99
C ASN A 115 9.72 -5.97 -4.52
N GLU A 116 9.93 -5.92 -5.83
CA GLU A 116 11.07 -6.53 -6.50
C GLU A 116 12.20 -5.56 -6.89
N TRP A 117 12.16 -4.29 -6.49
CA TRP A 117 13.22 -3.33 -6.80
C TRP A 117 14.27 -3.23 -5.70
N TYR A 118 15.50 -3.56 -6.04
CA TYR A 118 16.68 -3.60 -5.18
C TYR A 118 17.74 -2.56 -5.59
N GLY A 119 17.33 -1.40 -6.11
CA GLY A 119 18.28 -0.37 -6.58
C GLY A 119 18.98 -0.74 -7.89
N THR A 120 18.24 -1.34 -8.83
CA THR A 120 18.75 -1.80 -10.11
C THR A 120 17.99 -1.19 -11.28
N THR A 121 18.56 -1.27 -12.48
CA THR A 121 17.83 -1.08 -13.72
C THR A 121 16.94 -2.28 -14.05
N ASN A 122 16.11 -2.19 -15.08
CA ASN A 122 15.25 -3.31 -15.52
C ASN A 122 16.04 -4.58 -15.94
N ASP A 123 17.27 -4.42 -16.40
CA ASP A 123 18.16 -5.54 -16.76
C ASP A 123 18.96 -6.11 -15.58
N GLY A 124 18.76 -5.58 -14.37
CA GLY A 124 19.43 -6.02 -13.15
C GLY A 124 20.77 -5.35 -12.85
N THR A 125 21.19 -4.37 -13.65
CA THR A 125 22.42 -3.61 -13.40
C THR A 125 22.25 -2.74 -12.15
N LYS A 126 23.18 -2.82 -11.20
CA LYS A 126 23.19 -1.99 -10.00
C LYS A 126 23.26 -0.51 -10.36
N LEU A 127 22.38 0.27 -9.78
CA LEU A 127 22.42 1.72 -9.89
C LEU A 127 23.45 2.30 -8.91
N PRO A 128 24.13 3.40 -9.24
CA PRO A 128 25.01 4.10 -8.30
C PRO A 128 24.29 4.51 -7.02
N ASP A 129 25.01 4.57 -5.91
CA ASP A 129 24.51 5.16 -4.68
C ASP A 129 24.07 6.60 -4.90
N GLY A 130 22.91 6.94 -4.37
CA GLY A 130 22.39 8.29 -4.53
C GLY A 130 20.88 8.36 -4.42
N THR A 131 20.34 9.55 -4.68
CA THR A 131 18.91 9.83 -4.64
C THR A 131 18.27 9.54 -5.99
N TYR A 132 17.17 8.80 -5.93
CA TYR A 132 16.30 8.49 -7.06
C TYR A 132 14.91 9.04 -6.77
N TYR A 133 14.15 9.30 -7.84
CA TYR A 133 12.79 9.83 -7.74
C TYR A 133 11.81 8.79 -8.26
N TYR A 134 10.65 8.69 -7.64
CA TYR A 134 9.63 7.72 -8.05
C TYR A 134 8.32 8.39 -8.39
N VAL A 135 7.58 7.72 -9.27
CA VAL A 135 6.16 7.94 -9.54
C VAL A 135 5.46 6.61 -9.33
N ILE A 136 4.49 6.59 -8.42
CA ILE A 136 3.65 5.44 -8.10
C ILE A 136 2.26 5.72 -8.61
N GLU A 137 1.81 4.94 -9.59
CA GLU A 137 0.44 4.98 -10.09
C GLU A 137 -0.40 3.92 -9.40
N ARG A 138 -1.61 4.29 -9.00
CA ARG A 138 -2.55 3.43 -8.29
C ARG A 138 -3.91 3.44 -8.98
N ASP A 139 -4.65 2.32 -8.92
CA ASP A 139 -5.99 2.26 -9.51
C ASP A 139 -6.97 3.17 -8.75
N GLY A 140 -7.61 4.10 -9.47
CA GLY A 140 -8.66 4.95 -8.92
C GLY A 140 -8.20 5.99 -7.89
N GLN A 141 -6.88 6.18 -7.71
CA GLN A 141 -6.30 7.14 -6.78
C GLN A 141 -5.26 8.01 -7.48
N GLU A 142 -4.95 9.16 -6.92
CA GLU A 142 -3.89 10.04 -7.44
C GLU A 142 -2.53 9.36 -7.36
N SER A 143 -1.66 9.69 -8.31
CA SER A 143 -0.27 9.23 -8.32
C SER A 143 0.49 9.82 -7.13
N VAL A 144 1.37 9.03 -6.55
CA VAL A 144 2.27 9.43 -5.46
C VAL A 144 3.66 9.62 -6.02
N THR A 145 4.29 10.76 -5.74
CA THR A 145 5.66 11.07 -6.14
C THR A 145 6.53 11.32 -4.92
N GLY A 146 7.82 11.07 -5.05
CA GLY A 146 8.76 11.32 -3.97
C GLY A 146 10.16 10.89 -4.37
N TRP A 147 11.02 10.75 -3.37
CA TRP A 147 12.40 10.34 -3.55
C TRP A 147 12.78 9.20 -2.60
N ILE A 148 13.78 8.42 -3.01
CA ILE A 148 14.36 7.33 -2.26
C ILE A 148 15.89 7.34 -2.43
N TYR A 149 16.61 7.15 -1.34
CA TYR A 149 18.07 7.02 -1.37
C TYR A 149 18.47 5.55 -1.49
N VAL A 150 19.39 5.26 -2.41
CA VAL A 150 19.97 3.92 -2.59
C VAL A 150 21.40 3.96 -2.09
N ILE A 151 21.76 3.04 -1.19
CA ILE A 151 23.11 2.82 -0.72
C ILE A 151 23.44 1.32 -0.79
N HIS A 152 24.50 0.96 -1.47
CA HIS A 152 25.01 -0.41 -1.50
C HIS A 152 26.12 -0.53 -0.46
N GLU A 153 25.78 -1.04 0.71
CA GLU A 153 26.80 -1.37 1.72
C GLU A 153 27.64 -2.56 1.25
N ASN A 154 28.93 -2.40 1.40
CA ASN A 154 29.88 -3.45 1.05
C ASN A 154 30.11 -4.38 2.24
#